data_6bf4e5c42c90b17f8d77bd94607e727b
#
_entry.id   6bf4e5c42c90b17f8d77bd94607e727b
#
_cell.length_a   1.000
_cell.length_b   1.000
_cell.length_c   1.000
_cell.angle_alpha   90.00
_cell.angle_beta   90.00
_cell.angle_gamma   90.00
#
_symmetry.space_group_name_H-M   'P 1'
#
loop_
_entity.id
_entity.type
_entity.pdbx_description
1 polymer ?
#
loop_
_entity_poly.entity_id
_entity_poly.type
_entity_poly.pdbx_seq_one_letter_code
_entity_poly.pdbx_strand_id
1 'polypeptide(L)'
;MTHTPAPTPTSRAGQSIRVPVLWGLVFGAIQAALPLALRWLDQATVQSLLLALIAAVYIGFAVADGRPKVIAVECTIAGAFVLLAAAGVTGSAWLLVLGYTGHGLKDFWQEHSHYVAGTRWWPPFCATIDWLVAVVLAIEIAVGAGFHH
;
A
#
# COMPACT_ATOMS: atom_id res chain seq x y z
N MET A 1 -31.30 41.97 21.83
CA MET A 1 -30.37 41.31 20.89
C MET A 1 -29.70 40.18 21.63
N THR A 2 -30.22 38.98 21.47
CA THR A 2 -29.69 37.75 22.13
C THR A 2 -28.57 37.19 21.26
N HIS A 3 -27.33 37.27 21.74
CA HIS A 3 -26.19 36.63 21.12
C HIS A 3 -26.30 35.13 21.29
N THR A 4 -26.62 34.38 20.21
CA THR A 4 -26.47 32.94 20.16
C THR A 4 -24.97 32.66 20.03
N PRO A 5 -24.34 31.91 20.98
CA PRO A 5 -22.95 31.54 20.85
C PRO A 5 -22.75 30.63 19.63
N ALA A 6 -21.75 30.92 18.82
CA ALA A 6 -21.37 30.06 17.69
C ALA A 6 -21.03 28.65 18.20
N PRO A 7 -21.43 27.59 17.50
CA PRO A 7 -21.09 26.24 17.89
C PRO A 7 -19.56 26.07 17.89
N THR A 8 -19.03 25.67 19.03
CA THR A 8 -17.63 25.28 19.20
C THR A 8 -17.28 24.21 18.16
N PRO A 9 -16.17 24.34 17.40
CA PRO A 9 -15.72 23.29 16.52
C PRO A 9 -15.38 22.07 17.39
N THR A 10 -16.28 21.06 17.36
CA THR A 10 -15.99 19.75 17.95
C THR A 10 -14.69 19.26 17.31
N SER A 11 -13.67 19.13 18.14
CA SER A 11 -12.37 18.60 17.76
C SER A 11 -12.56 17.24 17.11
N ARG A 12 -12.41 17.15 15.77
CA ARG A 12 -12.19 15.87 15.06
C ARG A 12 -10.77 15.37 15.34
N ALA A 13 -10.34 15.45 16.57
CA ALA A 13 -9.13 14.85 17.06
C ALA A 13 -9.40 13.35 17.26
N GLY A 14 -8.78 12.50 16.42
CA GLY A 14 -8.74 11.07 16.67
C GLY A 14 -9.72 10.25 15.87
N GLN A 15 -9.71 10.35 14.55
CA GLN A 15 -10.15 9.21 13.78
C GLN A 15 -9.15 8.07 14.07
N SER A 16 -9.61 7.11 14.88
CA SER A 16 -8.76 6.05 15.42
C SER A 16 -8.03 5.34 14.29
N ILE A 17 -6.70 5.33 14.30
CA ILE A 17 -5.84 4.56 13.39
C ILE A 17 -6.22 3.07 13.35
N ARG A 18 -6.96 2.60 14.35
CA ARG A 18 -7.43 1.22 14.46
C ARG A 18 -8.31 0.79 13.30
N VAL A 19 -9.18 1.68 12.78
CA VAL A 19 -10.09 1.32 11.69
C VAL A 19 -9.35 1.04 10.39
N PRO A 20 -8.47 1.93 9.87
CA PRO A 20 -7.67 1.61 8.68
C PRO A 20 -6.78 0.39 8.87
N VAL A 21 -6.18 0.20 10.05
CA VAL A 21 -5.36 -0.98 10.34
C VAL A 21 -6.19 -2.27 10.32
N LEU A 22 -7.37 -2.30 10.94
CA LEU A 22 -8.24 -3.48 10.90
C LEU A 22 -8.65 -3.85 9.48
N TRP A 23 -9.05 -2.86 8.68
CA TRP A 23 -9.35 -3.11 7.27
C TRP A 23 -8.11 -3.52 6.48
N GLY A 24 -6.94 -2.95 6.77
CA GLY A 24 -5.66 -3.36 6.20
C GLY A 24 -5.35 -4.82 6.47
N LEU A 25 -5.58 -5.32 7.69
CA LEU A 25 -5.41 -6.74 8.02
C LEU A 25 -6.37 -7.64 7.22
N VAL A 26 -7.65 -7.26 7.11
CA VAL A 26 -8.63 -8.03 6.33
C VAL A 26 -8.24 -8.08 4.85
N PHE A 27 -7.97 -6.93 4.25
CA PHE A 27 -7.61 -6.87 2.82
C PHE A 27 -6.23 -7.49 2.56
N GLY A 28 -5.28 -7.34 3.46
CA GLY A 28 -3.96 -7.98 3.35
C GLY A 28 -4.06 -9.51 3.40
N ALA A 29 -4.91 -10.05 4.28
CA ALA A 29 -5.17 -11.49 4.33
C ALA A 29 -5.84 -11.99 3.04
N ILE A 30 -6.82 -11.25 2.51
CA ILE A 30 -7.46 -11.56 1.22
C ILE A 30 -6.43 -11.53 0.09
N GLN A 31 -5.59 -10.49 0.05
CA GLN A 31 -4.55 -10.34 -0.96
C GLN A 31 -3.51 -11.46 -0.89
N ALA A 32 -3.04 -11.81 0.30
CA ALA A 32 -2.10 -12.93 0.48
C ALA A 32 -2.70 -14.26 0.01
N ALA A 33 -4.02 -14.47 0.21
CA ALA A 33 -4.72 -15.69 -0.22
C ALA A 33 -5.14 -15.67 -1.70
N LEU A 34 -5.05 -14.54 -2.40
CA LEU A 34 -5.55 -14.39 -3.77
C LEU A 34 -4.92 -15.38 -4.78
N PRO A 35 -3.62 -15.75 -4.71
CA PRO A 35 -3.04 -16.76 -5.59
C PRO A 35 -3.75 -18.11 -5.51
N LEU A 36 -4.34 -18.48 -4.36
CA LEU A 36 -5.11 -19.72 -4.20
C LEU A 36 -6.39 -19.72 -5.04
N ALA A 37 -6.96 -18.54 -5.29
CA ALA A 37 -8.14 -18.38 -6.14
C ALA A 37 -7.76 -18.26 -7.63
N LEU A 38 -6.61 -17.65 -7.93
CA LEU A 38 -6.14 -17.39 -9.29
C LEU A 38 -5.12 -18.46 -9.75
N ARG A 39 -5.47 -19.71 -9.60
CA ARG A 39 -4.57 -20.87 -9.86
C ARG A 39 -4.02 -20.99 -11.28
N TRP A 40 -4.57 -20.23 -12.23
CA TRP A 40 -4.04 -20.17 -13.62
C TRP A 40 -2.90 -19.19 -13.78
N LEU A 41 -2.61 -18.36 -12.78
CA LEU A 41 -1.47 -17.47 -12.71
C LEU A 41 -0.49 -17.99 -11.66
N ASP A 42 0.80 -17.84 -11.93
CA ASP A 42 1.81 -18.10 -10.90
C ASP A 42 1.74 -17.03 -9.79
N GLN A 43 2.17 -17.42 -8.61
CA GLN A 43 2.07 -16.57 -7.42
C GLN A 43 2.87 -15.27 -7.55
N ALA A 44 4.06 -15.32 -8.15
CA ALA A 44 4.90 -14.15 -8.35
C ALA A 44 4.19 -13.12 -9.26
N THR A 45 3.55 -13.58 -10.33
CA THR A 45 2.76 -12.73 -11.23
C THR A 45 1.60 -12.05 -10.49
N VAL A 46 0.81 -12.83 -9.70
CA VAL A 46 -0.31 -12.26 -8.95
C VAL A 46 0.17 -11.16 -8.00
N GLN A 47 1.19 -11.45 -7.20
CA GLN A 47 1.70 -10.50 -6.22
C GLN A 47 2.38 -9.29 -6.88
N SER A 48 3.02 -9.47 -8.02
CA SER A 48 3.61 -8.36 -8.79
C SER A 48 2.56 -7.40 -9.32
N LEU A 49 1.46 -7.93 -9.89
CA LEU A 49 0.35 -7.11 -10.37
C LEU A 49 -0.29 -6.32 -9.23
N LEU A 50 -0.44 -6.92 -8.06
CA LEU A 50 -0.99 -6.26 -6.88
C LEU A 50 -0.05 -5.17 -6.35
N LEU A 51 1.26 -5.42 -6.30
CA LEU A 51 2.25 -4.41 -5.91
C LEU A 51 2.23 -3.21 -6.87
N ALA A 52 2.18 -3.48 -8.18
CA ALA A 52 2.08 -2.43 -9.20
C ALA A 52 0.78 -1.62 -9.05
N LEU A 53 -0.35 -2.28 -8.78
CA LEU A 53 -1.64 -1.64 -8.57
C LEU A 53 -1.62 -0.73 -7.33
N ILE A 54 -1.10 -1.22 -6.21
CA ILE A 54 -0.99 -0.46 -4.95
C ILE A 54 -0.12 0.79 -5.16
N ALA A 55 1.02 0.62 -5.82
CA ALA A 55 1.91 1.75 -6.13
C ALA A 55 1.23 2.80 -7.03
N ALA A 56 0.41 2.37 -7.99
CA ALA A 56 -0.30 3.25 -8.91
C ALA A 56 -1.43 4.06 -8.23
N VAL A 57 -1.98 3.61 -7.11
CA VAL A 57 -3.03 4.34 -6.38
C VAL A 57 -2.57 5.73 -5.97
N TYR A 58 -1.32 5.89 -5.57
CA TYR A 58 -0.77 7.20 -5.19
C TYR A 58 -0.65 8.18 -6.36
N ILE A 59 -0.54 7.70 -7.60
CA ILE A 59 -0.64 8.57 -8.77
C ILE A 59 -2.03 9.24 -8.81
N GLY A 60 -3.10 8.49 -8.51
CA GLY A 60 -4.46 9.03 -8.43
C GLY A 60 -4.59 10.13 -7.36
N PHE A 61 -4.05 9.90 -6.18
CA PHE A 61 -4.03 10.91 -5.11
C PHE A 61 -3.18 12.12 -5.49
N ALA A 62 -2.02 11.92 -6.12
CA ALA A 62 -1.16 13.02 -6.57
C ALA A 62 -1.83 13.88 -7.64
N VAL A 63 -2.58 13.25 -8.57
CA VAL A 63 -3.39 13.98 -9.57
C VAL A 63 -4.49 14.79 -8.90
N ALA A 64 -5.17 14.22 -7.89
CA ALA A 64 -6.18 14.92 -7.11
C ALA A 64 -5.59 16.07 -6.26
N ASP A 65 -4.36 15.93 -5.78
CA ASP A 65 -3.58 16.98 -5.10
C ASP A 65 -3.28 18.17 -6.03
N GLY A 66 -3.06 17.89 -7.31
CA GLY A 66 -2.88 18.86 -8.39
C GLY A 66 -1.52 19.55 -8.45
N ARG A 67 -0.58 19.28 -7.53
CA ARG A 67 0.77 19.88 -7.58
C ARG A 67 1.69 19.10 -8.53
N PRO A 68 2.21 19.71 -9.62
CA PRO A 68 3.00 18.99 -10.64
C PRO A 68 4.22 18.26 -10.07
N LYS A 69 4.86 18.84 -9.05
CA LYS A 69 6.01 18.21 -8.38
C LYS A 69 5.60 16.93 -7.65
N VAL A 70 4.44 16.93 -6.99
CA VAL A 70 3.90 15.74 -6.28
C VAL A 70 3.58 14.64 -7.29
N ILE A 71 2.92 14.99 -8.40
CA ILE A 71 2.62 14.05 -9.48
C ILE A 71 3.91 13.43 -10.04
N ALA A 72 4.92 14.24 -10.36
CA ALA A 72 6.18 13.76 -10.90
C ALA A 72 6.90 12.79 -9.93
N VAL A 73 6.93 13.13 -8.65
CA VAL A 73 7.56 12.29 -7.62
C VAL A 73 6.81 10.98 -7.46
N GLU A 74 5.48 11.01 -7.32
CA GLU A 74 4.68 9.77 -7.14
C GLU A 74 4.72 8.88 -8.40
N CYS A 75 4.70 9.45 -9.60
CA CYS A 75 4.91 8.68 -10.83
C CYS A 75 6.29 8.01 -10.88
N THR A 76 7.34 8.70 -10.44
CA THR A 76 8.69 8.14 -10.41
C THR A 76 8.77 6.99 -9.39
N ILE A 77 8.21 7.18 -8.20
CA ILE A 77 8.16 6.15 -7.15
C ILE A 77 7.35 4.93 -7.63
N ALA A 78 6.16 5.16 -8.20
CA ALA A 78 5.33 4.08 -8.74
C ALA A 78 6.06 3.32 -9.86
N GLY A 79 6.74 4.03 -10.77
CA GLY A 79 7.57 3.42 -11.80
C GLY A 79 8.67 2.51 -11.22
N ALA A 80 9.34 2.95 -10.16
CA ALA A 80 10.35 2.13 -9.48
C ALA A 80 9.73 0.84 -8.88
N PHE A 81 8.55 0.91 -8.27
CA PHE A 81 7.86 -0.28 -7.75
C PHE A 81 7.38 -1.21 -8.87
N VAL A 82 6.93 -0.68 -10.01
CA VAL A 82 6.58 -1.49 -11.19
C VAL A 82 7.81 -2.24 -11.71
N LEU A 83 8.97 -1.59 -11.81
CA LEU A 83 10.21 -2.25 -12.20
C LEU A 83 10.64 -3.32 -11.20
N LEU A 84 10.50 -3.04 -9.90
CA LEU A 84 10.80 -4.01 -8.85
C LEU A 84 9.84 -5.21 -8.90
N ALA A 85 8.55 -4.96 -9.14
CA ALA A 85 7.55 -6.00 -9.33
C ALA A 85 7.89 -6.90 -10.55
N ALA A 86 8.24 -6.30 -11.69
CA ALA A 86 8.67 -7.04 -12.87
C ALA A 86 9.93 -7.88 -12.61
N ALA A 87 10.92 -7.33 -11.91
CA ALA A 87 12.11 -8.06 -11.50
C ALA A 87 11.80 -9.22 -10.54
N GLY A 88 10.76 -9.09 -9.71
CA GLY A 88 10.28 -10.15 -8.83
C GLY A 88 9.71 -11.36 -9.56
N VAL A 89 9.07 -11.14 -10.72
CA VAL A 89 8.55 -12.22 -11.59
C VAL A 89 9.67 -12.92 -12.35
N THR A 90 10.62 -12.15 -12.90
CA THR A 90 11.63 -12.67 -13.83
C THR A 90 12.92 -13.14 -13.15
N GLY A 91 13.14 -12.74 -11.92
CA GLY A 91 14.37 -13.00 -11.17
C GLY A 91 14.12 -13.72 -9.85
N SER A 92 13.97 -12.99 -8.77
CA SER A 92 13.82 -13.55 -7.43
C SER A 92 12.57 -13.03 -6.72
N ALA A 93 11.75 -13.94 -6.21
CA ALA A 93 10.57 -13.59 -5.42
C ALA A 93 10.89 -12.75 -4.16
N TRP A 94 12.11 -12.79 -3.64
CA TRP A 94 12.56 -11.90 -2.57
C TRP A 94 12.48 -10.41 -2.94
N LEU A 95 12.52 -10.08 -4.23
CA LEU A 95 12.30 -8.71 -4.70
C LEU A 95 10.87 -8.23 -4.47
N LEU A 96 9.89 -9.15 -4.44
CA LEU A 96 8.51 -8.82 -4.05
C LEU A 96 8.42 -8.51 -2.56
N VAL A 97 9.10 -9.29 -1.71
CA VAL A 97 9.20 -9.00 -0.27
C VAL A 97 9.82 -7.62 -0.05
N LEU A 98 10.89 -7.31 -0.77
CA LEU A 98 11.53 -5.98 -0.73
C LEU A 98 10.55 -4.89 -1.22
N GLY A 99 9.82 -5.16 -2.29
CA GLY A 99 8.83 -4.24 -2.87
C GLY A 99 7.72 -3.89 -1.87
N TYR A 100 7.05 -4.88 -1.31
CA TYR A 100 6.01 -4.68 -0.30
C TYR A 100 6.55 -4.02 0.97
N THR A 101 7.70 -4.45 1.48
CA THR A 101 8.33 -3.81 2.64
C THR A 101 8.64 -2.34 2.35
N GLY A 102 9.23 -2.05 1.20
CA GLY A 102 9.59 -0.70 0.78
C GLY A 102 8.36 0.20 0.56
N HIS A 103 7.28 -0.36 -0.02
CA HIS A 103 6.04 0.39 -0.20
C HIS A 103 5.39 0.71 1.15
N GLY A 104 5.30 -0.24 2.07
CA GLY A 104 4.82 0.00 3.43
C GLY A 104 5.65 1.04 4.20
N LEU A 105 6.97 1.09 4.00
CA LEU A 105 7.83 2.17 4.55
C LEU A 105 7.51 3.52 3.90
N LYS A 106 7.25 3.56 2.60
CA LYS A 106 6.80 4.77 1.90
C LYS A 106 5.48 5.27 2.46
N ASP A 107 4.54 4.38 2.74
CA ASP A 107 3.25 4.73 3.34
C ASP A 107 3.40 5.26 4.76
N PHE A 108 4.28 4.64 5.56
CA PHE A 108 4.62 5.14 6.88
C PHE A 108 5.22 6.55 6.84
N TRP A 109 6.12 6.80 5.88
CA TRP A 109 6.64 8.15 5.63
C TRP A 109 5.53 9.12 5.21
N GLN A 110 4.63 8.70 4.35
CA GLN A 110 3.49 9.49 3.87
C GLN A 110 2.54 9.88 5.01
N GLU A 111 2.27 8.96 5.95
CA GLU A 111 1.46 9.23 7.14
C GLU A 111 2.05 10.36 7.99
N HIS A 112 3.38 10.40 8.12
CA HIS A 112 4.06 11.40 8.92
C HIS A 112 4.29 12.73 8.18
N SER A 113 4.62 12.66 6.89
CA SER A 113 4.98 13.85 6.11
C SER A 113 3.77 14.58 5.53
N HIS A 114 2.64 13.89 5.36
CA HIS A 114 1.44 14.38 4.66
C HIS A 114 1.79 14.97 3.28
N TYR A 115 2.79 14.38 2.62
CA TYR A 115 3.34 14.90 1.37
C TYR A 115 2.29 14.98 0.25
N VAL A 116 1.42 13.98 0.14
CA VAL A 116 0.26 13.97 -0.75
C VAL A 116 -0.99 14.35 0.04
N ALA A 117 -1.73 15.34 -0.42
CA ALA A 117 -2.93 15.80 0.27
C ALA A 117 -4.08 14.78 0.17
N GLY A 118 -4.96 14.77 1.17
CA GLY A 118 -6.20 13.99 1.14
C GLY A 118 -6.06 12.50 1.46
N THR A 119 -4.88 12.02 1.82
CA THR A 119 -4.59 10.59 2.00
C THR A 119 -4.78 10.05 3.42
N ARG A 120 -5.22 10.85 4.40
CA ARG A 120 -5.22 10.58 5.86
C ARG A 120 -5.57 9.16 6.32
N TRP A 121 -6.50 8.48 5.68
CA TRP A 121 -6.92 7.12 6.02
C TRP A 121 -6.11 6.06 5.27
N TRP A 122 -5.55 6.41 4.13
CA TRP A 122 -4.98 5.49 3.16
C TRP A 122 -3.60 4.95 3.55
N PRO A 123 -2.64 5.77 4.03
CA PRO A 123 -1.30 5.28 4.34
C PRO A 123 -1.28 4.18 5.42
N PRO A 124 -1.94 4.30 6.59
CA PRO A 124 -1.93 3.24 7.60
C PRO A 124 -2.68 1.98 7.12
N PHE A 125 -3.68 2.12 6.25
CA PHE A 125 -4.37 1.00 5.63
C PHE A 125 -3.42 0.24 4.68
N CYS A 126 -2.78 0.92 3.72
CA CYS A 126 -1.86 0.30 2.78
C CYS A 126 -0.62 -0.27 3.46
N ALA A 127 0.02 0.46 4.37
CA ALA A 127 1.18 -0.05 5.10
C ALA A 127 0.89 -1.37 5.82
N THR A 128 -0.32 -1.53 6.38
CA THR A 128 -0.74 -2.76 7.04
C THR A 128 -0.87 -3.91 6.04
N ILE A 129 -1.47 -3.67 4.86
CA ILE A 129 -1.55 -4.66 3.78
C ILE A 129 -0.16 -5.08 3.36
N ASP A 130 0.69 -4.13 3.05
CA ASP A 130 2.02 -4.36 2.49
C ASP A 130 2.89 -5.18 3.43
N TRP A 131 2.94 -4.83 4.70
CA TRP A 131 3.74 -5.56 5.67
C TRP A 131 3.19 -6.95 5.98
N LEU A 132 1.85 -7.12 6.02
CA LEU A 132 1.26 -8.44 6.16
C LEU A 132 1.61 -9.33 4.97
N VAL A 133 1.46 -8.83 3.74
CA VAL A 133 1.81 -9.56 2.53
C VAL A 133 3.31 -9.85 2.47
N ALA A 134 4.17 -8.88 2.80
CA ALA A 134 5.62 -9.10 2.85
C ALA A 134 6.02 -10.23 3.81
N VAL A 135 5.41 -10.26 5.00
CA VAL A 135 5.67 -11.33 5.99
C VAL A 135 5.20 -12.69 5.48
N VAL A 136 4.00 -12.77 4.91
CA VAL A 136 3.47 -14.03 4.36
C VAL A 136 4.36 -14.52 3.22
N LEU A 137 4.71 -13.65 2.27
CA LEU A 137 5.62 -14.01 1.16
C LEU A 137 6.99 -14.47 1.66
N ALA A 138 7.57 -13.79 2.64
CA ALA A 138 8.86 -14.18 3.21
C ALA A 138 8.81 -15.57 3.83
N ILE A 139 7.72 -15.89 4.54
CA ILE A 139 7.51 -17.23 5.13
C ILE A 139 7.36 -18.26 4.01
N GLU A 140 6.50 -18.02 3.02
CA GLU A 140 6.26 -18.95 1.90
C GLU A 140 7.55 -19.25 1.14
N ILE A 141 8.36 -18.25 0.82
CA ILE A 141 9.65 -18.42 0.15
C ILE A 141 10.61 -19.24 1.05
N ALA A 142 10.68 -18.91 2.34
CA ALA A 142 11.59 -19.55 3.27
C ALA A 142 11.27 -21.05 3.49
N VAL A 143 9.98 -21.44 3.42
CA VAL A 143 9.57 -22.86 3.53
C VAL A 143 9.46 -23.57 2.17
N GLY A 144 9.80 -22.88 1.07
CA GLY A 144 9.74 -23.43 -0.28
C GLY A 144 8.31 -23.65 -0.81
N ALA A 145 7.34 -22.90 -0.28
CA ALA A 145 5.96 -22.98 -0.72
C ALA A 145 5.68 -21.95 -1.83
N GLY A 146 5.03 -22.37 -2.90
CA GLY A 146 4.40 -21.47 -3.89
C GLY A 146 5.31 -20.83 -4.95
N PHE A 147 6.63 -20.81 -4.78
CA PHE A 147 7.58 -20.23 -5.74
C PHE A 147 8.48 -21.32 -6.35
N HIS A 148 7.88 -22.18 -7.16
CA HIS A 148 8.62 -23.17 -7.93
C HIS A 148 9.00 -22.56 -9.29
N HIS A 149 10.29 -22.33 -9.49
CA HIS A 149 10.90 -22.06 -10.79
C HIS A 149 11.48 -23.34 -11.37
#